data_4283e5cc391899e848433a56fb9042a0
#
_entry.id   4283e5cc391899e848433a56fb9042a0
#
_cell.length_a   1.000
_cell.length_b   1.000
_cell.length_c   1.000
_cell.angle_alpha   90.00
_cell.angle_beta   90.00
_cell.angle_gamma   90.00
#
_symmetry.space_group_name_H-M   'P 1'
#
loop_
_entity.id
_entity.type
_entity.pdbx_description
1 polymer ?
#
loop_
_entity_poly.entity_id
_entity_poly.type
_entity_poly.pdbx_seq_one_letter_code
_entity_poly.pdbx_strand_id
1 'polypeptide(L)'
;MARVLIVGCGCRGRELAARLADEGHAVRGTTRDPGKLEGIEAAGVEPVVADPDRLSTLLGHLNGVSLMCWLMGTAVGEAEAVAALHGPRLESMASKLIDSGVRGLVYEAAGSVDGHLLAEGAEIVSRVGEANRMPVAIVEQDPTDVEAWVGALRDGVDRVLGA
;
A
#
# COMPACT_ATOMS: atom_id res chain seq x y z
N MET A 1 -17.18 -5.83 4.80
CA MET A 1 -15.89 -6.11 5.45
C MET A 1 -14.92 -6.72 4.46
N ALA A 2 -13.72 -6.20 4.43
CA ALA A 2 -12.68 -6.66 3.51
C ALA A 2 -11.39 -6.90 4.28
N ARG A 3 -10.45 -7.63 3.69
CA ARG A 3 -9.09 -7.74 4.21
C ARG A 3 -8.17 -6.85 3.37
N VAL A 4 -7.52 -5.92 4.05
CA VAL A 4 -6.63 -4.94 3.43
C VAL A 4 -5.19 -5.27 3.81
N LEU A 5 -4.31 -5.35 2.82
CA LEU A 5 -2.88 -5.48 3.03
C LEU A 5 -2.22 -4.12 2.87
N ILE A 6 -1.55 -3.64 3.91
CA ILE A 6 -0.81 -2.38 3.85
C ILE A 6 0.67 -2.71 3.71
N VAL A 7 1.25 -2.39 2.56
CA VAL A 7 2.69 -2.47 2.32
C VAL A 7 3.30 -1.14 2.72
N GLY A 8 4.22 -1.17 3.68
CA GLY A 8 4.78 0.03 4.28
C GLY A 8 4.01 0.47 5.52
N CYS A 9 3.76 -0.45 6.45
CA CYS A 9 3.02 -0.17 7.67
C CYS A 9 3.92 0.43 8.76
N GLY A 10 4.46 1.63 8.50
CA GLY A 10 5.19 2.45 9.46
C GLY A 10 4.24 3.21 10.39
N CYS A 11 4.73 4.28 11.03
CA CYS A 11 3.92 5.05 11.98
C CYS A 11 2.62 5.56 11.36
N ARG A 12 2.68 6.14 10.15
CA ARG A 12 1.49 6.64 9.44
C ARG A 12 0.61 5.50 8.95
N GLY A 13 1.23 4.43 8.43
CA GLY A 13 0.50 3.25 7.99
C GLY A 13 -0.29 2.61 9.11
N ARG A 14 0.21 2.63 10.34
CA ARG A 14 -0.50 2.14 11.52
C ARG A 14 -1.72 3.00 11.86
N GLU A 15 -1.65 4.31 11.64
CA GLU A 15 -2.79 5.21 11.82
C GLU A 15 -3.92 4.85 10.85
N LEU A 16 -3.58 4.65 9.58
CA LEU A 16 -4.55 4.18 8.59
C LEU A 16 -5.12 2.81 8.97
N ALA A 17 -4.24 1.89 9.34
CA ALA A 17 -4.63 0.53 9.70
C ALA A 17 -5.62 0.50 10.87
N ALA A 18 -5.36 1.29 11.90
CA ALA A 18 -6.26 1.41 13.05
C ALA A 18 -7.63 1.95 12.62
N ARG A 19 -7.66 2.95 11.76
CA ARG A 19 -8.92 3.51 11.25
C ARG A 19 -9.71 2.47 10.46
N LEU A 20 -9.06 1.73 9.58
CA LEU A 20 -9.71 0.68 8.79
C LEU A 20 -10.22 -0.46 9.69
N ALA A 21 -9.45 -0.84 10.70
CA ALA A 21 -9.87 -1.86 11.67
C ALA A 21 -11.11 -1.41 12.46
N ASP A 22 -11.15 -0.14 12.89
CA ASP A 22 -12.30 0.42 13.58
C ASP A 22 -13.56 0.43 12.70
N GLU A 23 -13.38 0.50 11.38
CA GLU A 23 -14.48 0.43 10.42
C GLU A 23 -14.88 -0.99 10.05
N GLY A 24 -14.28 -1.99 10.69
CA GLY A 24 -14.66 -3.39 10.53
C GLY A 24 -13.85 -4.17 9.49
N HIS A 25 -12.81 -3.58 8.91
CA HIS A 25 -11.93 -4.30 8.00
C HIS A 25 -10.90 -5.14 8.77
N ALA A 26 -10.51 -6.27 8.23
CA ALA A 26 -9.35 -7.01 8.69
C ALA A 26 -8.11 -6.43 8.00
N VAL A 27 -7.12 -6.01 8.77
CA VAL A 27 -5.94 -5.35 8.22
C VAL A 27 -4.69 -6.15 8.52
N ARG A 28 -3.88 -6.36 7.50
CA ARG A 28 -2.56 -6.98 7.57
C ARG A 28 -1.53 -5.92 7.19
N GLY A 29 -0.54 -5.70 8.05
CA GLY A 29 0.47 -4.67 7.82
C GLY A 29 1.87 -5.26 7.71
N THR A 30 2.65 -4.80 6.73
CA THR A 30 4.00 -5.30 6.52
C THR A 30 5.06 -4.39 7.12
N THR A 31 6.14 -5.00 7.60
CA THR A 31 7.38 -4.32 7.96
C THR A 31 8.57 -5.17 7.56
N ARG A 32 9.67 -4.54 7.20
CA ARG A 32 10.95 -5.24 6.97
C ARG A 32 11.65 -5.59 8.27
N ASP A 33 11.31 -4.91 9.35
CA ASP A 33 11.97 -5.00 10.64
C ASP A 33 11.12 -5.82 11.63
N PRO A 34 11.57 -7.03 12.01
CA PRO A 34 10.86 -7.83 13.00
C PRO A 34 10.64 -7.13 14.34
N GLY A 35 11.51 -6.16 14.68
CA GLY A 35 11.38 -5.38 15.92
C GLY A 35 10.17 -4.46 15.93
N LYS A 36 9.50 -4.26 14.79
CA LYS A 36 8.32 -3.39 14.68
C LYS A 36 7.00 -4.15 14.71
N LEU A 37 7.03 -5.48 14.75
CA LEU A 37 5.82 -6.29 14.74
C LEU A 37 4.88 -5.98 15.90
N GLU A 38 5.42 -5.78 17.11
CA GLU A 38 4.61 -5.46 18.28
C GLU A 38 3.82 -4.14 18.11
N GLY A 39 4.47 -3.13 17.53
CA GLY A 39 3.81 -1.85 17.28
C GLY A 39 2.66 -1.95 16.28
N ILE A 40 2.79 -2.81 15.29
CA ILE A 40 1.73 -3.07 14.31
C ILE A 40 0.59 -3.83 14.98
N GLU A 41 0.91 -4.87 15.73
CA GLU A 41 -0.09 -5.67 16.44
C GLU A 41 -0.86 -4.82 17.47
N ALA A 42 -0.17 -3.92 18.15
CA ALA A 42 -0.79 -3.00 19.12
C ALA A 42 -1.83 -2.08 18.47
N ALA A 43 -1.74 -1.82 17.17
CA ALA A 43 -2.71 -1.02 16.43
C ALA A 43 -3.95 -1.84 16.00
N GLY A 44 -4.07 -3.11 16.40
CA GLY A 44 -5.18 -3.97 16.01
C GLY A 44 -5.03 -4.59 14.63
N VAL A 45 -3.79 -4.76 14.18
CA VAL A 45 -3.42 -5.15 12.82
C VAL A 45 -2.61 -6.43 12.86
N GLU A 46 -2.83 -7.35 11.93
CA GLU A 46 -2.02 -8.55 11.79
C GLU A 46 -0.64 -8.17 11.24
N PRO A 47 0.43 -8.31 12.04
CA PRO A 47 1.75 -7.92 11.60
C PRO A 47 2.42 -9.02 10.79
N VAL A 48 3.08 -8.67 9.69
CA VAL A 48 3.87 -9.62 8.91
C VAL A 48 5.20 -9.01 8.51
N VAL A 49 6.24 -9.84 8.49
CA VAL A 49 7.54 -9.43 7.96
C VAL A 49 7.54 -9.68 6.46
N ALA A 50 7.73 -8.62 5.69
CA ALA A 50 7.84 -8.69 4.24
C ALA A 50 8.64 -7.50 3.74
N ASP A 51 9.27 -7.66 2.59
CA ASP A 51 10.13 -6.65 1.99
C ASP A 51 9.66 -6.33 0.58
N PRO A 52 9.18 -5.10 0.30
CA PRO A 52 8.75 -4.73 -1.04
C PRO A 52 9.87 -4.75 -2.08
N ASP A 53 11.15 -4.74 -1.68
CA ASP A 53 12.28 -4.96 -2.58
C ASP A 53 12.41 -6.44 -2.98
N ARG A 54 11.73 -7.31 -2.29
CA ARG A 54 11.68 -8.75 -2.55
C ARG A 54 10.22 -9.17 -2.65
N LEU A 55 9.64 -9.06 -3.83
CA LEU A 55 8.21 -9.29 -4.03
C LEU A 55 7.75 -10.70 -3.61
N SER A 56 8.61 -11.69 -3.70
CA SER A 56 8.29 -13.04 -3.24
C SER A 56 7.89 -13.09 -1.75
N THR A 57 8.40 -12.16 -0.94
CA THR A 57 8.05 -12.08 0.49
C THR A 57 6.62 -11.55 0.70
N LEU A 58 6.10 -10.80 -0.26
CA LEU A 58 4.74 -10.27 -0.22
C LEU A 58 3.71 -11.27 -0.73
N LEU A 59 4.07 -12.08 -1.72
CA LEU A 59 3.13 -12.98 -2.40
C LEU A 59 2.46 -13.97 -1.45
N GLY A 60 3.19 -14.45 -0.44
CA GLY A 60 2.65 -15.36 0.57
C GLY A 60 1.57 -14.73 1.47
N HIS A 61 1.47 -13.41 1.48
CA HIS A 61 0.52 -12.67 2.32
C HIS A 61 -0.69 -12.15 1.56
N LEU A 62 -0.84 -12.49 0.28
CA LEU A 62 -1.97 -12.07 -0.54
C LEU A 62 -3.22 -12.92 -0.33
N ASN A 63 -3.10 -14.06 0.31
CA ASN A 63 -4.21 -14.98 0.50
C ASN A 63 -5.33 -14.33 1.31
N GLY A 64 -6.53 -14.31 0.76
CA GLY A 64 -7.70 -13.70 1.38
C GLY A 64 -7.72 -12.18 1.35
N VAL A 65 -6.73 -11.54 0.75
CA VAL A 65 -6.65 -10.08 0.64
C VAL A 65 -7.57 -9.58 -0.48
N SER A 66 -8.38 -8.57 -0.17
CA SER A 66 -9.27 -7.93 -1.14
C SER A 66 -8.62 -6.73 -1.82
N LEU A 67 -7.75 -6.03 -1.10
CA LEU A 67 -7.18 -4.76 -1.53
C LEU A 67 -5.77 -4.61 -0.99
N MET A 68 -4.86 -4.07 -1.81
CA MET A 68 -3.53 -3.69 -1.38
C MET A 68 -3.40 -2.16 -1.34
N CYS A 69 -2.77 -1.65 -0.27
CA CYS A 69 -2.30 -0.27 -0.19
C CYS A 69 -0.78 -0.27 -0.30
N TRP A 70 -0.24 0.43 -1.28
CA TRP A 70 1.20 0.57 -1.48
C TRP A 70 1.63 1.94 -0.97
N LEU A 71 2.18 1.97 0.25
CA LEU A 71 2.51 3.21 0.97
C LEU A 71 4.02 3.41 1.04
N MET A 72 4.61 3.74 -0.10
CA MET A 72 6.07 3.90 -0.24
C MET A 72 6.48 5.35 -0.55
N GLY A 73 5.60 6.32 -0.36
CA GLY A 73 5.87 7.73 -0.68
C GLY A 73 6.92 8.39 0.21
N THR A 74 7.22 7.80 1.36
CA THR A 74 8.27 8.27 2.27
C THR A 74 9.40 7.26 2.45
N ALA A 75 9.51 6.30 1.54
CA ALA A 75 10.57 5.28 1.58
C ALA A 75 11.95 5.93 1.54
N VAL A 76 12.86 5.40 2.34
CA VAL A 76 14.26 5.84 2.39
C VAL A 76 15.19 4.67 2.07
N GLY A 77 16.37 4.97 1.57
CA GLY A 77 17.36 3.97 1.22
C GLY A 77 18.17 4.39 0.00
N GLU A 78 18.84 3.43 -0.62
CA GLU A 78 19.59 3.64 -1.85
C GLU A 78 18.65 4.20 -2.94
N ALA A 79 19.15 5.18 -3.70
CA ALA A 79 18.34 5.86 -4.71
C ALA A 79 17.71 4.90 -5.72
N GLU A 80 18.48 3.91 -6.17
CA GLU A 80 17.97 2.90 -7.13
C GLU A 80 16.88 2.02 -6.52
N ALA A 81 17.01 1.66 -5.25
CA ALA A 81 16.02 0.85 -4.57
C ALA A 81 14.71 1.63 -4.38
N VAL A 82 14.81 2.89 -3.96
CA VAL A 82 13.63 3.75 -3.82
C VAL A 82 12.95 3.96 -5.17
N ALA A 83 13.72 4.25 -6.22
CA ALA A 83 13.18 4.39 -7.57
C ALA A 83 12.46 3.12 -8.05
N ALA A 84 13.01 1.95 -7.74
CA ALA A 84 12.40 0.68 -8.12
C ALA A 84 11.03 0.46 -7.46
N LEU A 85 10.83 0.94 -6.24
CA LEU A 85 9.55 0.84 -5.53
C LEU A 85 8.42 1.64 -6.21
N HIS A 86 8.77 2.62 -7.03
CA HIS A 86 7.83 3.44 -7.81
C HIS A 86 7.94 3.18 -9.31
N GLY A 87 8.69 2.17 -9.71
CA GLY A 87 8.93 1.78 -11.09
C GLY A 87 8.77 0.27 -11.29
N PRO A 88 9.87 -0.46 -11.59
CA PRO A 88 9.79 -1.88 -11.96
C PRO A 88 9.16 -2.78 -10.90
N ARG A 89 9.41 -2.53 -9.63
CA ARG A 89 8.84 -3.34 -8.55
C ARG A 89 7.34 -3.12 -8.43
N LEU A 90 6.91 -1.87 -8.51
CA LEU A 90 5.50 -1.52 -8.48
C LEU A 90 4.76 -2.13 -9.67
N GLU A 91 5.31 -2.01 -10.87
CA GLU A 91 4.72 -2.59 -12.06
C GLU A 91 4.59 -4.11 -11.95
N SER A 92 5.65 -4.77 -11.49
CA SER A 92 5.64 -6.21 -11.28
C SER A 92 4.60 -6.62 -10.22
N MET A 93 4.52 -5.87 -9.12
CA MET A 93 3.53 -6.16 -8.07
C MET A 93 2.11 -5.98 -8.58
N ALA A 94 1.83 -4.87 -9.27
CA ALA A 94 0.51 -4.60 -9.83
C ALA A 94 0.09 -5.71 -10.81
N SER A 95 1.02 -6.18 -11.64
CA SER A 95 0.77 -7.30 -12.57
C SER A 95 0.45 -8.59 -11.84
N LYS A 96 1.14 -8.86 -10.74
CA LYS A 96 0.89 -10.06 -9.93
C LYS A 96 -0.47 -10.01 -9.22
N LEU A 97 -0.96 -8.83 -8.88
CA LEU A 97 -2.29 -8.68 -8.29
C LEU A 97 -3.39 -9.12 -9.26
N ILE A 98 -3.20 -8.92 -10.55
CA ILE A 98 -4.18 -9.30 -11.57
C ILE A 98 -4.49 -10.80 -11.53
N ASP A 99 -3.46 -11.62 -11.31
CA ASP A 99 -3.60 -13.08 -11.27
C ASP A 99 -3.92 -13.61 -9.86
N SER A 100 -4.07 -12.71 -8.89
CA SER A 100 -4.42 -13.06 -7.52
C SER A 100 -5.90 -12.81 -7.24
N GLY A 101 -6.37 -13.10 -6.04
CA GLY A 101 -7.72 -12.75 -5.61
C GLY A 101 -7.87 -11.28 -5.19
N VAL A 102 -6.82 -10.49 -5.26
CA VAL A 102 -6.85 -9.07 -4.87
C VAL A 102 -7.61 -8.28 -5.95
N ARG A 103 -8.61 -7.50 -5.52
CA ARG A 103 -9.51 -6.80 -6.44
C ARG A 103 -9.05 -5.40 -6.82
N GLY A 104 -8.11 -4.81 -6.06
CA GLY A 104 -7.69 -3.46 -6.36
C GLY A 104 -6.47 -2.99 -5.59
N LEU A 105 -6.01 -1.80 -5.93
CA LEU A 105 -4.77 -1.20 -5.44
C LEU A 105 -4.97 0.28 -5.13
N VAL A 106 -4.53 0.68 -3.94
CA VAL A 106 -4.41 2.09 -3.57
C VAL A 106 -2.92 2.44 -3.53
N TYR A 107 -2.53 3.45 -4.28
CA TYR A 107 -1.16 3.90 -4.39
C TYR A 107 -0.97 5.27 -3.76
N GLU A 108 0.01 5.39 -2.86
CA GLU A 108 0.41 6.67 -2.28
C GLU A 108 1.36 7.39 -3.24
N ALA A 109 0.88 8.49 -3.81
CA ALA A 109 1.62 9.31 -4.77
C ALA A 109 2.07 10.64 -4.15
N ALA A 110 2.34 10.65 -2.86
CA ALA A 110 2.82 11.82 -2.13
C ALA A 110 3.81 11.41 -1.06
N GLY A 111 4.67 12.32 -0.64
CA GLY A 111 5.65 12.07 0.40
C GLY A 111 6.98 12.74 0.10
N SER A 112 8.02 12.29 0.78
CA SER A 112 9.37 12.82 0.64
C SER A 112 10.14 12.27 -0.56
N VAL A 113 9.64 11.20 -1.19
CA VAL A 113 10.21 10.66 -2.42
C VAL A 113 10.07 11.69 -3.54
N ASP A 114 11.07 11.74 -4.44
CA ASP A 114 11.07 12.64 -5.59
C ASP A 114 9.72 12.59 -6.32
N GLY A 115 9.12 13.77 -6.53
CA GLY A 115 7.81 13.88 -7.18
C GLY A 115 7.74 13.29 -8.58
N HIS A 116 8.86 13.26 -9.30
CA HIS A 116 8.94 12.62 -10.61
C HIS A 116 8.74 11.10 -10.52
N LEU A 117 9.31 10.48 -9.49
CA LEU A 117 9.12 9.05 -9.24
C LEU A 117 7.68 8.74 -8.82
N LEU A 118 7.09 9.58 -7.99
CA LEU A 118 5.70 9.43 -7.57
C LEU A 118 4.74 9.56 -8.74
N ALA A 119 4.98 10.51 -9.64
CA ALA A 119 4.18 10.67 -10.85
C ALA A 119 4.31 9.46 -11.79
N GLU A 120 5.52 8.93 -11.93
CA GLU A 120 5.78 7.71 -12.71
C GLU A 120 5.03 6.51 -12.13
N GLY A 121 5.08 6.35 -10.81
CA GLY A 121 4.34 5.28 -10.13
C GLY A 121 2.83 5.39 -10.32
N ALA A 122 2.30 6.59 -10.22
CA ALA A 122 0.87 6.84 -10.45
C ALA A 122 0.46 6.47 -11.88
N GLU A 123 1.30 6.77 -12.86
CA GLU A 123 1.06 6.40 -14.25
C GLU A 123 1.07 4.88 -14.46
N ILE A 124 2.02 4.18 -13.84
CA ILE A 124 2.11 2.72 -13.91
C ILE A 124 0.84 2.09 -13.33
N VAL A 125 0.42 2.50 -12.14
CA VAL A 125 -0.77 1.96 -11.47
C VAL A 125 -2.03 2.22 -12.29
N SER A 126 -2.18 3.43 -12.82
CA SER A 126 -3.33 3.78 -13.65
C SER A 126 -3.37 2.94 -14.93
N ARG A 127 -2.24 2.77 -15.59
CA ARG A 127 -2.14 2.00 -16.82
C ARG A 127 -2.46 0.52 -16.60
N VAL A 128 -1.90 -0.09 -15.56
CA VAL A 128 -2.15 -1.50 -15.25
C VAL A 128 -3.63 -1.71 -14.86
N GLY A 129 -4.17 -0.81 -14.03
CA GLY A 129 -5.56 -0.85 -13.62
C GLY A 129 -6.52 -0.75 -14.80
N GLU A 130 -6.28 0.20 -15.70
CA GLU A 130 -7.11 0.41 -16.88
C GLU A 130 -7.06 -0.78 -17.85
N ALA A 131 -5.85 -1.27 -18.13
CA ALA A 131 -5.66 -2.40 -19.06
C ALA A 131 -6.31 -3.70 -18.57
N ASN A 132 -6.47 -3.88 -17.27
CA ASN A 132 -6.98 -5.12 -16.67
C ASN A 132 -8.32 -4.94 -15.95
N ARG A 133 -8.91 -3.77 -16.05
CA ARG A 133 -10.17 -3.43 -15.35
C ARG A 133 -10.07 -3.65 -13.83
N MET A 134 -8.89 -3.42 -13.27
CA MET A 134 -8.67 -3.47 -11.84
C MET A 134 -8.90 -2.07 -11.25
N PRO A 135 -9.83 -1.91 -10.30
CA PRO A 135 -10.02 -0.62 -9.63
C PRO A 135 -8.74 -0.16 -8.92
N VAL A 136 -8.38 1.09 -9.11
CA VAL A 136 -7.22 1.69 -8.46
C VAL A 136 -7.58 3.07 -7.92
N ALA A 137 -6.89 3.50 -6.88
CA ALA A 137 -6.97 4.86 -6.38
C ALA A 137 -5.56 5.42 -6.24
N ILE A 138 -5.37 6.62 -6.75
CA ILE A 138 -4.13 7.38 -6.62
C ILE A 138 -4.37 8.46 -5.57
N VAL A 139 -3.59 8.45 -4.49
CA VAL A 139 -3.75 9.39 -3.39
C VAL A 139 -2.57 10.34 -3.36
N GLU A 140 -2.83 11.62 -3.54
CA GLU A 140 -1.81 12.67 -3.63
C GLU A 140 -1.76 13.57 -2.38
N GLN A 141 -2.47 13.20 -1.32
CA GLN A 141 -2.48 13.97 -0.09
C GLN A 141 -1.12 13.89 0.61
N ASP A 142 -0.60 15.05 1.01
CA ASP A 142 0.67 15.15 1.73
C ASP A 142 0.59 14.42 3.09
N PRO A 143 1.50 13.47 3.35
CA PRO A 143 1.49 12.72 4.61
C PRO A 143 1.93 13.53 5.84
N THR A 144 2.41 14.78 5.68
CA THR A 144 2.72 15.64 6.84
C THR A 144 1.46 16.06 7.59
N ASP A 145 0.32 16.16 6.91
CA ASP A 145 -0.98 16.28 7.54
C ASP A 145 -1.58 14.88 7.69
N VAL A 146 -1.25 14.22 8.78
CA VAL A 146 -1.57 12.81 9.00
C VAL A 146 -3.07 12.55 8.97
N GLU A 147 -3.88 13.43 9.58
CA GLU A 147 -5.32 13.24 9.61
C GLU A 147 -5.95 13.33 8.22
N ALA A 148 -5.55 14.33 7.43
CA ALA A 148 -5.99 14.48 6.06
C ALA A 148 -5.51 13.32 5.18
N TRP A 149 -4.29 12.86 5.41
CA TRP A 149 -3.69 11.74 4.68
C TRP A 149 -4.44 10.43 4.97
N VAL A 150 -4.72 10.13 6.24
CA VAL A 150 -5.51 8.95 6.62
C VAL A 150 -6.89 9.01 5.99
N GLY A 151 -7.54 10.17 6.03
CA GLY A 151 -8.85 10.37 5.41
C GLY A 151 -8.84 10.12 3.91
N ALA A 152 -7.84 10.65 3.21
CA ALA A 152 -7.71 10.49 1.76
C ALA A 152 -7.46 9.02 1.37
N LEU A 153 -6.61 8.32 2.12
CA LEU A 153 -6.36 6.89 1.87
C LEU A 153 -7.58 6.04 2.17
N ARG A 154 -8.27 6.32 3.28
CA ARG A 154 -9.52 5.66 3.60
C ARG A 154 -10.56 5.82 2.49
N ASP A 155 -10.71 7.03 1.97
CA ASP A 155 -11.61 7.30 0.86
C ASP A 155 -11.20 6.54 -0.40
N GLY A 156 -9.89 6.41 -0.64
CA GLY A 156 -9.35 5.60 -1.71
C GLY A 156 -9.71 4.12 -1.57
N VAL A 157 -9.59 3.58 -0.36
CA VAL A 157 -10.00 2.22 -0.04
C VAL A 157 -11.49 2.01 -0.32
N ASP A 158 -12.33 2.92 0.15
CA ASP A 158 -13.78 2.84 -0.05
C ASP A 158 -14.15 2.88 -1.53
N ARG A 159 -13.51 3.74 -2.32
CA ARG A 159 -13.75 3.82 -3.76
C ARG A 159 -13.37 2.52 -4.48
N VAL A 160 -12.24 1.95 -4.13
CA VAL A 160 -11.78 0.70 -4.75
C VAL A 160 -12.69 -0.47 -4.37
N LEU A 161 -13.09 -0.57 -3.11
CA LEU A 161 -13.96 -1.66 -2.65
C LEU A 161 -15.38 -1.52 -3.18
N GLY A 162 -15.82 -0.30 -3.47
CA GLY A 162 -17.16 -0.02 -4.01
C GLY A 162 -17.26 -0.11 -5.54
N ALA A 163 -16.14 -0.30 -6.21
CA ALA A 163 -16.10 -0.34 -7.67
C ALA A 163 -16.56 -1.68 -8.26
#